data_50ef8d34938d4a4e47301ff246b067c7
#
_entry.id   50ef8d34938d4a4e47301ff246b067c7
#
_cell.length_a   1.000
_cell.length_b   1.000
_cell.length_c   1.000
_cell.angle_alpha   90.00
_cell.angle_beta   90.00
_cell.angle_gamma   90.00
#
_symmetry.space_group_name_H-M   'P 1'
#
loop_
_entity.id
_entity.type
_entity.pdbx_description
1 polymer ?
#
loop_
_entity_poly.entity_id
_entity_poly.type
_entity_poly.pdbx_seq_one_letter_code
_entity_poly.pdbx_strand_id
1 'polypeptide(L)'
;DIPLVVSVDEQRLRDLVFALAGVVQVQPVDARIVITDDDEVVIEPSSEGRRLIVDELISRLRSTTLERGVREIDLPVETAPPAVARSELESRGIVRLLGEYTTKFKAGNVKRSENIRLGAAMIDGTTIAPGDVFSFNEVVGPRTPERGFLEADIILNAELVPGIGGGICQVSTTLYNAALLS
;
A
#
# COMPACT_ATOMS: atom_id res chain seq x y z
N ASP A 1 4.38 -57.64 -18.53
CA ASP A 1 3.95 -56.44 -17.79
C ASP A 1 4.36 -55.21 -18.58
N ILE A 2 3.38 -54.45 -18.99
CA ILE A 2 3.62 -53.11 -19.62
C ILE A 2 3.70 -52.11 -18.50
N PRO A 3 4.84 -51.43 -18.29
CA PRO A 3 4.93 -50.43 -17.25
C PRO A 3 4.02 -49.24 -17.58
N LEU A 4 3.19 -48.82 -16.62
CA LEU A 4 2.42 -47.62 -16.72
C LEU A 4 3.35 -46.39 -16.58
N VAL A 5 3.49 -45.64 -17.66
CA VAL A 5 4.24 -44.38 -17.62
C VAL A 5 3.24 -43.24 -17.31
N VAL A 6 3.38 -42.63 -16.16
CA VAL A 6 2.59 -41.47 -15.76
C VAL A 6 3.46 -40.23 -15.93
N SER A 7 2.96 -39.22 -16.63
CA SER A 7 3.59 -37.90 -16.76
C SER A 7 2.66 -36.80 -16.25
N VAL A 8 3.23 -35.80 -15.66
CA VAL A 8 2.51 -34.63 -15.20
C VAL A 8 2.62 -33.53 -16.25
N ASP A 9 1.49 -32.95 -16.63
CA ASP A 9 1.46 -31.74 -17.47
C ASP A 9 1.91 -30.55 -16.62
N GLU A 10 3.15 -30.11 -16.82
CA GLU A 10 3.80 -29.06 -16.05
C GLU A 10 3.09 -27.70 -16.16
N GLN A 11 2.54 -27.39 -17.32
CA GLN A 11 1.85 -26.12 -17.51
C GLN A 11 0.54 -26.09 -16.72
N ARG A 12 -0.26 -27.15 -16.84
CA ARG A 12 -1.51 -27.26 -16.09
C ARG A 12 -1.28 -27.30 -14.58
N LEU A 13 -0.22 -27.96 -14.13
CA LEU A 13 0.15 -28.00 -12.72
C LEU A 13 0.46 -26.57 -12.20
N ARG A 14 1.27 -25.81 -12.95
CA ARG A 14 1.59 -24.42 -12.60
C ARG A 14 0.34 -23.54 -12.57
N ASP A 15 -0.48 -23.62 -13.60
CA ASP A 15 -1.71 -22.82 -13.71
C ASP A 15 -2.65 -23.10 -12.52
N LEU A 16 -2.79 -24.38 -12.13
CA LEU A 16 -3.59 -24.77 -10.95
C LEU A 16 -3.01 -24.19 -9.66
N VAL A 17 -1.69 -24.29 -9.47
CA VAL A 17 -1.03 -23.79 -8.25
C VAL A 17 -1.10 -22.27 -8.17
N PHE A 18 -0.97 -21.55 -9.30
CA PHE A 18 -1.14 -20.10 -9.32
C PHE A 18 -2.59 -19.67 -9.02
N ALA A 19 -3.57 -20.41 -9.53
CA ALA A 19 -4.98 -20.16 -9.19
C ALA A 19 -5.23 -20.37 -7.68
N LEU A 20 -4.69 -21.44 -7.10
CA LEU A 20 -4.74 -21.70 -5.66
C LEU A 20 -4.02 -20.60 -4.85
N ALA A 21 -2.87 -20.12 -5.31
CA ALA A 21 -2.15 -19.05 -4.65
C ALA A 21 -3.05 -17.80 -4.51
N GLY A 22 -3.80 -17.43 -5.56
CA GLY A 22 -4.74 -16.32 -5.50
C GLY A 22 -5.87 -16.47 -4.46
N VAL A 23 -6.30 -17.70 -4.19
CA VAL A 23 -7.34 -18.01 -3.20
C VAL A 23 -6.78 -18.04 -1.76
N VAL A 24 -5.55 -18.56 -1.61
CA VAL A 24 -4.92 -18.75 -0.29
C VAL A 24 -4.28 -17.46 0.22
N GLN A 25 -3.84 -16.60 -0.68
CA GLN A 25 -3.14 -15.36 -0.33
C GLN A 25 -4.03 -14.43 0.48
N VAL A 26 -3.51 -13.98 1.62
CA VAL A 26 -4.08 -12.90 2.42
C VAL A 26 -3.01 -11.80 2.49
N GLN A 27 -3.37 -10.60 2.05
CA GLN A 27 -2.45 -9.47 2.17
C GLN A 27 -2.29 -9.07 3.63
N PRO A 28 -1.08 -8.76 4.09
CA PRO A 28 -0.89 -8.16 5.41
C PRO A 28 -1.55 -6.78 5.44
N VAL A 29 -1.99 -6.37 6.60
CA VAL A 29 -2.52 -5.03 6.85
C VAL A 29 -1.57 -4.32 7.79
N ASP A 30 -1.11 -3.14 7.40
CA ASP A 30 -0.25 -2.32 8.22
C ASP A 30 -1.03 -1.66 9.36
N ALA A 31 -0.37 -1.48 10.50
CA ALA A 31 -0.89 -0.63 11.55
C ALA A 31 -0.90 0.83 11.07
N ARG A 32 -1.91 1.57 11.49
CA ARG A 32 -2.00 3.00 11.19
C ARG A 32 -2.50 3.79 12.38
N ILE A 33 -2.11 5.06 12.43
CA ILE A 33 -2.61 6.00 13.40
C ILE A 33 -3.87 6.64 12.83
N VAL A 34 -4.94 6.62 13.60
CA VAL A 34 -6.21 7.26 13.27
C VAL A 34 -6.54 8.26 14.38
N ILE A 35 -6.99 9.44 13.98
CA ILE A 35 -7.52 10.44 14.92
C ILE A 35 -9.04 10.32 14.89
N THR A 36 -9.64 10.10 16.03
CA THR A 36 -11.09 10.01 16.18
C THR A 36 -11.76 11.39 16.12
N ASP A 37 -13.08 11.42 16.01
CA ASP A 37 -13.85 12.67 16.04
C ASP A 37 -13.73 13.42 17.38
N ASP A 38 -13.27 12.74 18.42
CA ASP A 38 -12.99 13.31 19.76
C ASP A 38 -11.51 13.70 19.95
N ASP A 39 -10.75 13.82 18.85
CA ASP A 39 -9.30 14.15 18.82
C ASP A 39 -8.40 13.14 19.55
N GLU A 40 -8.89 11.92 19.79
CA GLU A 40 -8.08 10.86 20.38
C GLU A 40 -7.23 10.17 19.31
N VAL A 41 -5.98 9.87 19.64
CA VAL A 41 -5.09 9.08 18.80
C VAL A 41 -5.29 7.59 19.08
N VAL A 42 -5.74 6.86 18.08
CA VAL A 42 -5.93 5.41 18.15
C VAL A 42 -5.02 4.73 17.14
N ILE A 43 -4.36 3.66 17.55
CA ILE A 43 -3.59 2.82 16.64
C ILE A 43 -4.47 1.66 16.20
N GLU A 44 -4.90 1.67 14.94
CA GLU A 44 -5.51 0.51 14.32
C GLU A 44 -4.47 -0.60 14.17
N PRO A 45 -4.79 -1.83 14.60
CA PRO A 45 -3.83 -2.91 14.65
C PRO A 45 -3.41 -3.38 13.25
N SER A 46 -2.15 -3.78 13.12
CA SER A 46 -1.69 -4.56 11.98
C SER A 46 -2.21 -5.99 12.03
N SER A 47 -2.32 -6.64 10.88
CA SER A 47 -2.54 -8.08 10.79
C SER A 47 -1.55 -8.73 9.83
N GLU A 48 -1.13 -9.93 10.20
CA GLU A 48 -0.29 -10.75 9.34
C GLU A 48 -1.08 -11.25 8.14
N GLY A 49 -0.43 -11.27 7.00
CA GLY A 49 -0.88 -11.95 5.81
C GLY A 49 -0.36 -13.37 5.74
N ARG A 50 -0.71 -14.06 4.66
CA ARG A 50 -0.14 -15.37 4.31
C ARG A 50 -0.01 -15.50 2.81
N ARG A 51 0.99 -16.24 2.36
CA ARG A 51 1.19 -16.58 0.96
C ARG A 51 1.52 -18.05 0.80
N LEU A 52 1.13 -18.62 -0.33
CA LEU A 52 1.44 -19.98 -0.69
C LEU A 52 2.90 -20.07 -1.18
N ILE A 53 3.63 -21.07 -0.69
CA ILE A 53 4.98 -21.37 -1.18
C ILE A 53 4.83 -22.24 -2.44
N VAL A 54 4.74 -21.56 -3.59
CA VAL A 54 4.39 -22.16 -4.88
C VAL A 54 5.33 -23.30 -5.27
N ASP A 55 6.64 -23.10 -5.20
CA ASP A 55 7.63 -24.12 -5.62
C ASP A 55 7.61 -25.34 -4.72
N GLU A 56 7.37 -25.16 -3.43
CA GLU A 56 7.21 -26.26 -2.50
C GLU A 56 5.95 -27.07 -2.78
N LEU A 57 4.82 -26.40 -3.06
CA LEU A 57 3.58 -27.10 -3.41
C LEU A 57 3.73 -27.87 -4.72
N ILE A 58 4.37 -27.29 -5.74
CA ILE A 58 4.67 -27.99 -7.01
C ILE A 58 5.50 -29.24 -6.74
N SER A 59 6.53 -29.14 -5.90
CA SER A 59 7.39 -30.26 -5.53
C SER A 59 6.62 -31.37 -4.82
N ARG A 60 5.78 -31.00 -3.84
CA ARG A 60 4.92 -31.95 -3.11
C ARG A 60 3.91 -32.63 -4.03
N LEU A 61 3.27 -31.91 -4.92
CA LEU A 61 2.31 -32.45 -5.89
C LEU A 61 2.99 -33.47 -6.85
N ARG A 62 4.20 -33.16 -7.32
CA ARG A 62 4.96 -34.09 -8.18
C ARG A 62 5.29 -35.42 -7.47
N SER A 63 5.77 -35.36 -6.24
CA SER A 63 6.10 -36.56 -5.46
C SER A 63 4.84 -37.39 -5.16
N THR A 64 3.75 -36.71 -4.77
CA THR A 64 2.50 -37.37 -4.36
C THR A 64 1.72 -37.97 -5.53
N THR A 65 1.78 -37.37 -6.73
CA THR A 65 1.10 -37.91 -7.93
C THR A 65 1.57 -39.33 -8.30
N LEU A 66 2.77 -39.72 -7.88
CA LEU A 66 3.33 -41.05 -8.07
C LEU A 66 2.87 -42.05 -7.00
N GLU A 67 2.26 -41.60 -5.92
CA GLU A 67 1.77 -42.44 -4.83
C GLU A 67 0.27 -42.71 -4.99
N ARG A 68 -0.09 -43.99 -5.05
CA ARG A 68 -1.49 -44.40 -5.16
C ARG A 68 -2.21 -44.16 -3.83
N GLY A 69 -3.29 -43.37 -3.84
CA GLY A 69 -4.22 -43.25 -2.73
C GLY A 69 -4.16 -41.95 -1.93
N VAL A 70 -3.19 -41.09 -2.19
CA VAL A 70 -3.17 -39.75 -1.56
C VAL A 70 -4.26 -38.88 -2.19
N ARG A 71 -5.14 -38.30 -1.35
CA ARG A 71 -6.27 -37.46 -1.77
C ARG A 71 -6.19 -36.03 -1.18
N GLU A 72 -5.31 -35.82 -0.21
CA GLU A 72 -5.16 -34.55 0.50
C GLU A 72 -3.67 -34.21 0.62
N ILE A 73 -3.35 -32.94 0.46
CA ILE A 73 -1.99 -32.42 0.61
C ILE A 73 -2.12 -31.12 1.40
N ASP A 74 -1.32 -31.01 2.45
CA ASP A 74 -1.19 -29.77 3.22
C ASP A 74 -0.55 -28.70 2.37
N LEU A 75 -1.19 -27.53 2.32
CA LEU A 75 -0.67 -26.39 1.57
C LEU A 75 0.51 -25.75 2.34
N PRO A 76 1.69 -25.70 1.73
CA PRO A 76 2.82 -25.00 2.33
C PRO A 76 2.55 -23.49 2.26
N VAL A 77 2.28 -22.88 3.39
CA VAL A 77 2.04 -21.44 3.52
C VAL A 77 3.08 -20.81 4.44
N GLU A 78 3.44 -19.58 4.13
CA GLU A 78 4.27 -18.77 5.00
C GLU A 78 3.53 -17.50 5.42
N THR A 79 3.88 -16.98 6.58
CA THR A 79 3.36 -15.71 7.09
C THR A 79 4.01 -14.56 6.36
N ALA A 80 3.20 -13.58 5.94
CA ALA A 80 3.66 -12.32 5.39
C ALA A 80 3.47 -11.23 6.47
N PRO A 81 4.54 -10.73 7.09
CA PRO A 81 4.42 -9.69 8.10
C PRO A 81 3.96 -8.37 7.48
N PRO A 82 3.25 -7.51 8.23
CA PRO A 82 2.95 -6.15 7.81
C PRO A 82 4.24 -5.32 7.69
N ALA A 83 4.23 -4.32 6.83
CA ALA A 83 5.37 -3.40 6.69
C ALA A 83 5.49 -2.47 7.89
N VAL A 84 4.36 -2.13 8.53
CA VAL A 84 4.31 -1.33 9.76
C VAL A 84 3.58 -2.13 10.84
N ALA A 85 4.31 -2.54 11.87
CA ALA A 85 3.74 -3.25 13.01
C ALA A 85 3.15 -2.27 14.04
N ARG A 86 2.12 -2.70 14.77
CA ARG A 86 1.52 -1.91 15.84
C ARG A 86 2.55 -1.45 16.88
N SER A 87 3.44 -2.35 17.31
CA SER A 87 4.49 -2.06 18.29
C SER A 87 5.45 -0.97 17.82
N GLU A 88 5.68 -0.86 16.53
CA GLU A 88 6.49 0.21 15.96
C GLU A 88 5.81 1.57 16.14
N LEU A 89 4.51 1.68 15.82
CA LEU A 89 3.76 2.93 16.01
C LEU A 89 3.63 3.31 17.50
N GLU A 90 3.41 2.33 18.37
CA GLU A 90 3.39 2.54 19.82
C GLU A 90 4.73 3.09 20.34
N SER A 91 5.85 2.58 19.81
CA SER A 91 7.19 3.04 20.20
C SER A 91 7.49 4.49 19.79
N ARG A 92 6.79 5.02 18.78
CA ARG A 92 6.94 6.40 18.32
C ARG A 92 6.34 7.43 19.28
N GLY A 93 5.50 7.00 20.22
CA GLY A 93 4.95 7.85 21.27
C GLY A 93 4.01 8.94 20.80
N ILE A 94 3.32 8.75 19.65
CA ILE A 94 2.34 9.70 19.12
C ILE A 94 1.05 9.54 19.93
N VAL A 95 0.72 10.52 20.75
CA VAL A 95 -0.34 10.42 21.78
C VAL A 95 -1.46 11.44 21.64
N ARG A 96 -1.31 12.45 20.76
CA ARG A 96 -2.34 13.48 20.56
C ARG A 96 -2.23 14.16 19.22
N LEU A 97 -3.35 14.72 18.76
CA LEU A 97 -3.38 15.68 17.67
C LEU A 97 -2.65 16.96 18.10
N LEU A 98 -1.77 17.50 17.26
CA LEU A 98 -1.07 18.76 17.50
C LEU A 98 -1.70 19.92 16.74
N GLY A 99 -2.15 19.68 15.53
CA GLY A 99 -2.80 20.68 14.70
C GLY A 99 -3.50 20.04 13.51
N GLU A 100 -4.59 20.67 13.09
CA GLU A 100 -5.33 20.29 11.89
C GLU A 100 -5.66 21.51 11.05
N TYR A 101 -5.86 21.30 9.76
CA TYR A 101 -6.34 22.33 8.86
C TYR A 101 -7.07 21.74 7.66
N THR A 102 -8.22 22.30 7.33
CA THR A 102 -9.05 21.83 6.22
C THR A 102 -9.18 22.90 5.15
N THR A 103 -8.95 22.50 3.89
CA THR A 103 -9.27 23.35 2.74
C THR A 103 -10.29 22.66 1.83
N LYS A 104 -11.10 23.47 1.14
CA LYS A 104 -12.12 22.99 0.21
C LYS A 104 -11.73 23.34 -1.23
N PHE A 105 -12.07 22.48 -2.16
CA PHE A 105 -11.88 22.71 -3.59
C PHE A 105 -13.06 22.15 -4.41
N LYS A 106 -13.18 22.61 -5.67
CA LYS A 106 -14.24 22.14 -6.56
C LYS A 106 -13.86 20.77 -7.13
N ALA A 107 -14.59 19.72 -6.74
CA ALA A 107 -14.34 18.34 -7.19
C ALA A 107 -14.64 18.10 -8.69
N GLY A 108 -15.30 19.03 -9.37
CA GLY A 108 -15.62 18.87 -10.81
C GLY A 108 -14.42 18.81 -11.75
N ASN A 109 -13.24 19.27 -11.34
CA ASN A 109 -12.00 19.03 -12.08
C ASN A 109 -11.38 17.70 -11.60
N VAL A 110 -11.75 16.61 -12.28
CA VAL A 110 -11.36 15.24 -11.91
C VAL A 110 -9.84 15.07 -11.87
N LYS A 111 -9.12 15.56 -12.89
CA LYS A 111 -7.65 15.43 -12.96
C LYS A 111 -6.95 16.16 -11.80
N ARG A 112 -7.41 17.38 -11.49
CA ARG A 112 -6.91 18.13 -10.34
C ARG A 112 -7.21 17.43 -9.02
N SER A 113 -8.42 16.91 -8.88
CA SER A 113 -8.83 16.16 -7.67
C SER A 113 -7.99 14.94 -7.45
N GLU A 114 -7.67 14.21 -8.53
CA GLU A 114 -6.80 13.04 -8.47
C GLU A 114 -5.37 13.40 -8.09
N ASN A 115 -4.81 14.49 -8.62
CA ASN A 115 -3.50 14.99 -8.20
C ASN A 115 -3.47 15.35 -6.71
N ILE A 116 -4.53 15.99 -6.20
CA ILE A 116 -4.65 16.34 -4.77
C ILE A 116 -4.68 15.06 -3.92
N ARG A 117 -5.51 14.07 -4.31
CA ARG A 117 -5.61 12.78 -3.61
C ARG A 117 -4.27 12.06 -3.60
N LEU A 118 -3.60 12.00 -4.75
CA LEU A 118 -2.29 11.36 -4.89
C LEU A 118 -1.23 12.04 -4.03
N GLY A 119 -1.15 13.37 -4.07
CA GLY A 119 -0.19 14.12 -3.24
C GLY A 119 -0.46 13.98 -1.75
N ALA A 120 -1.73 13.96 -1.33
CA ALA A 120 -2.10 13.71 0.06
C ALA A 120 -1.69 12.29 0.50
N ALA A 121 -1.96 11.27 -0.34
CA ALA A 121 -1.58 9.89 -0.05
C ALA A 121 -0.05 9.69 0.05
N MET A 122 0.75 10.49 -0.67
CA MET A 122 2.21 10.41 -0.59
C MET A 122 2.79 10.95 0.72
N ILE A 123 2.10 11.86 1.38
CA ILE A 123 2.54 12.43 2.68
C ILE A 123 1.90 11.71 3.87
N ASP A 124 0.83 10.98 3.62
CA ASP A 124 0.13 10.24 4.67
C ASP A 124 1.05 9.21 5.34
N GLY A 125 0.96 9.09 6.66
CA GLY A 125 1.80 8.20 7.46
C GLY A 125 3.26 8.65 7.62
N THR A 126 3.69 9.77 7.02
CA THR A 126 5.06 10.28 7.21
C THR A 126 5.30 10.65 8.67
N THR A 127 6.39 10.14 9.23
CA THR A 127 6.80 10.43 10.61
C THR A 127 8.06 11.27 10.60
N ILE A 128 8.13 12.25 11.50
CA ILE A 128 9.26 13.16 11.68
C ILE A 128 9.81 12.91 13.08
N ALA A 129 11.07 12.52 13.18
CA ALA A 129 11.71 12.35 14.50
C ALA A 129 12.07 13.72 15.10
N PRO A 130 12.23 13.81 16.42
CA PRO A 130 12.67 15.04 17.06
C PRO A 130 13.97 15.57 16.49
N GLY A 131 13.97 16.81 15.98
CA GLY A 131 15.12 17.44 15.34
C GLY A 131 15.22 17.27 13.83
N ASP A 132 14.38 16.42 13.24
CA ASP A 132 14.35 16.23 11.79
C ASP A 132 13.58 17.34 11.07
N VAL A 133 13.81 17.45 9.77
CA VAL A 133 13.14 18.43 8.90
C VAL A 133 12.27 17.68 7.88
N PHE A 134 11.01 18.07 7.79
CA PHE A 134 10.10 17.59 6.75
C PHE A 134 10.22 18.45 5.49
N SER A 135 10.51 17.81 4.35
CA SER A 135 10.49 18.45 3.04
C SER A 135 9.35 17.90 2.19
N PHE A 136 8.30 18.69 1.99
CA PHE A 136 7.17 18.32 1.13
C PHE A 136 7.61 17.89 -0.27
N ASN A 137 8.60 18.59 -0.85
CA ASN A 137 9.09 18.29 -2.19
C ASN A 137 9.90 16.98 -2.27
N GLU A 138 10.61 16.63 -1.22
CA GLU A 138 11.33 15.36 -1.15
C GLU A 138 10.36 14.18 -0.99
N VAL A 139 9.37 14.30 -0.11
CA VAL A 139 8.38 13.25 0.13
C VAL A 139 7.49 13.04 -1.10
N VAL A 140 6.92 14.09 -1.65
CA VAL A 140 6.05 13.98 -2.85
C VAL A 140 6.87 13.70 -4.11
N GLY A 141 8.10 14.17 -4.20
CA GLY A 141 9.00 13.96 -5.33
C GLY A 141 8.56 14.66 -6.62
N PRO A 142 9.15 14.32 -7.77
CA PRO A 142 8.80 14.91 -9.07
C PRO A 142 7.36 14.63 -9.46
N ARG A 143 6.67 15.63 -10.01
CA ARG A 143 5.29 15.51 -10.48
C ARG A 143 5.33 15.11 -11.96
N THR A 144 5.36 13.82 -12.22
CA THR A 144 5.46 13.27 -13.59
C THR A 144 4.30 12.31 -13.88
N PRO A 145 3.95 12.11 -15.16
CA PRO A 145 2.91 11.18 -15.56
C PRO A 145 3.20 9.74 -15.12
N GLU A 146 4.47 9.32 -15.12
CA GLU A 146 4.90 7.98 -14.71
C GLU A 146 4.62 7.71 -13.23
N ARG A 147 4.53 8.77 -12.44
CA ARG A 147 4.14 8.72 -11.01
C ARG A 147 2.65 8.91 -10.78
N GLY A 148 1.85 8.96 -11.85
CA GLY A 148 0.40 9.07 -11.80
C GLY A 148 -0.14 10.50 -11.76
N PHE A 149 0.72 11.53 -11.88
CA PHE A 149 0.23 12.92 -11.95
C PHE A 149 -0.36 13.22 -13.30
N LEU A 150 -1.52 13.88 -13.29
CA LEU A 150 -2.29 14.25 -14.47
C LEU A 150 -2.10 15.73 -14.80
N GLU A 151 -2.34 16.07 -16.07
CA GLU A 151 -2.38 17.46 -16.50
C GLU A 151 -3.61 18.18 -15.94
N ALA A 152 -3.37 19.28 -15.24
CA ALA A 152 -4.37 20.20 -14.73
C ALA A 152 -3.73 21.59 -14.62
N ASP A 153 -4.55 22.63 -14.38
CA ASP A 153 -4.04 24.00 -14.31
C ASP A 153 -3.00 24.16 -13.19
N ILE A 154 -1.83 24.67 -13.56
CA ILE A 154 -0.76 25.10 -12.65
C ILE A 154 -0.60 26.61 -12.70
N ILE A 155 0.03 27.18 -11.69
CA ILE A 155 0.40 28.60 -11.66
C ILE A 155 1.84 28.73 -12.14
N LEU A 156 2.04 29.39 -13.27
CA LEU A 156 3.36 29.71 -13.83
C LEU A 156 3.41 31.20 -14.15
N ASN A 157 4.36 31.92 -13.58
CA ASN A 157 4.50 33.39 -13.74
C ASN A 157 3.21 34.17 -13.45
N ALA A 158 2.47 33.77 -12.39
CA ALA A 158 1.18 34.32 -11.98
C ALA A 158 0.00 34.07 -12.97
N GLU A 159 0.18 33.23 -13.97
CA GLU A 159 -0.86 32.82 -14.91
C GLU A 159 -1.25 31.36 -14.70
N LEU A 160 -2.51 31.01 -15.00
CA LEU A 160 -2.98 29.64 -15.02
C LEU A 160 -2.71 29.05 -16.40
N VAL A 161 -1.88 28.02 -16.44
CA VAL A 161 -1.54 27.29 -17.66
C VAL A 161 -1.68 25.76 -17.44
N PRO A 162 -1.99 24.97 -18.48
CA PRO A 162 -1.97 23.52 -18.37
C PRO A 162 -0.59 23.00 -17.99
N GLY A 163 -0.52 22.09 -17.04
CA GLY A 163 0.73 21.47 -16.61
C GLY A 163 0.51 20.25 -15.73
N ILE A 164 1.56 19.43 -15.56
CA ILE A 164 1.46 18.21 -14.77
C ILE A 164 1.46 18.52 -13.28
N GLY A 165 0.54 17.90 -12.52
CA GLY A 165 0.47 18.01 -11.06
C GLY A 165 -0.30 19.24 -10.55
N GLY A 166 -1.14 19.88 -11.39
CA GLY A 166 -2.02 20.96 -10.93
C GLY A 166 -2.87 20.52 -9.76
N GLY A 167 -2.88 21.32 -8.69
CA GLY A 167 -3.56 21.04 -7.42
C GLY A 167 -2.63 20.75 -6.25
N ILE A 168 -1.38 20.34 -6.47
CA ILE A 168 -0.43 19.96 -5.42
C ILE A 168 -0.11 21.12 -4.44
N CYS A 169 -0.09 22.36 -4.92
CA CYS A 169 0.08 23.53 -4.04
C CYS A 169 -0.99 23.61 -2.96
N GLN A 170 -2.21 23.13 -3.22
CA GLN A 170 -3.26 23.10 -2.22
C GLN A 170 -2.94 22.10 -1.11
N VAL A 171 -2.41 20.93 -1.43
CA VAL A 171 -1.97 19.93 -0.43
C VAL A 171 -0.86 20.53 0.44
N SER A 172 0.16 21.12 -0.19
CA SER A 172 1.25 21.79 0.52
C SER A 172 0.78 22.91 1.44
N THR A 173 -0.13 23.77 0.94
CA THR A 173 -0.68 24.89 1.74
C THR A 173 -1.53 24.38 2.90
N THR A 174 -2.31 23.33 2.70
CA THR A 174 -3.12 22.73 3.76
C THR A 174 -2.23 22.17 4.87
N LEU A 175 -1.21 21.41 4.50
CA LEU A 175 -0.22 20.86 5.45
C LEU A 175 0.52 21.98 6.19
N TYR A 176 0.97 23.00 5.48
CA TYR A 176 1.67 24.15 6.08
C TYR A 176 0.82 24.85 7.14
N ASN A 177 -0.46 25.07 6.85
CA ASN A 177 -1.35 25.70 7.85
C ASN A 177 -1.60 24.79 9.05
N ALA A 178 -1.74 23.47 8.86
CA ALA A 178 -1.82 22.54 9.99
C ALA A 178 -0.56 22.59 10.86
N ALA A 179 0.63 22.64 10.22
CA ALA A 179 1.89 22.75 10.93
C ALA A 179 2.06 24.10 11.67
N LEU A 180 1.47 25.19 11.20
CA LEU A 180 1.48 26.48 11.91
C LEU A 180 0.58 26.50 13.16
N LEU A 181 -0.39 25.60 13.23
CA LEU A 181 -1.34 25.48 14.34
C LEU A 181 -0.88 24.47 15.40
N SER A 182 0.22 23.72 15.13
CA SER A 182 0.74 22.66 16.00
C SER A 182 1.65 23.13 17.14
#